data_30f34f6073d5caabf4717f5b9951618a
#
_entry.id   30f34f6073d5caabf4717f5b9951618a
#
_cell.length_a   1.000
_cell.length_b   1.000
_cell.length_c   1.000
_cell.angle_alpha   90.00
_cell.angle_beta   90.00
_cell.angle_gamma   90.00
#
_symmetry.space_group_name_H-M   'P 1'
#
loop_
_entity.id
_entity.type
_entity.pdbx_description
1 polymer ?
#
loop_
_entity_poly.entity_id
_entity_poly.type
_entity_poly.pdbx_seq_one_letter_code
_entity_poly.pdbx_strand_id
1 'polypeptide(L)'
;MFKYFKEQFIKPTILYSLYRMYKFRPFVSHSAFGEEILVNRIFKNIDLGFYVDVGALNPRVGSLTYQLYKKGWSGINIDLTEENIKLFKLTRKRDISIQIAVSDKKKILKSYIFDVGSGLNTLEKKYAENWSKKINKKYKTVKIRSDTLTSIISDNTSSKNFEYLNIDVESHEIKVLKGFDFKQFRPKLITVEIHGNEIEIIKKSDVYK
;
A
#
# COMPACT_ATOMS: atom_id res chain seq x y z
N MET A 1 21.79 0.39 24.96
CA MET A 1 20.71 -0.29 25.69
C MET A 1 19.32 0.18 25.24
N PHE A 2 18.95 1.45 25.33
CA PHE A 2 17.61 1.97 24.95
C PHE A 2 17.24 1.71 23.48
N LYS A 3 18.18 1.87 22.51
CA LYS A 3 17.94 1.60 21.07
C LYS A 3 17.61 0.13 20.82
N TYR A 4 18.32 -0.81 21.46
CA TYR A 4 18.07 -2.25 21.37
C TYR A 4 16.70 -2.63 21.94
N PHE A 5 16.36 -2.11 23.12
CA PHE A 5 15.05 -2.33 23.74
C PHE A 5 13.91 -1.82 22.83
N LYS A 6 14.06 -0.64 22.23
CA LYS A 6 13.09 -0.09 21.29
C LYS A 6 12.90 -0.98 20.06
N GLU A 7 13.98 -1.49 19.47
CA GLU A 7 13.90 -2.34 18.28
C GLU A 7 13.23 -3.71 18.58
N GLN A 8 13.50 -4.28 19.72
CA GLN A 8 13.13 -5.65 20.02
C GLN A 8 11.78 -5.79 20.75
N PHE A 9 11.43 -4.85 21.57
CA PHE A 9 10.24 -4.91 22.43
C PHE A 9 9.17 -3.87 22.10
N ILE A 10 9.55 -2.69 21.65
CA ILE A 10 8.59 -1.60 21.39
C ILE A 10 8.10 -1.62 19.95
N LYS A 11 8.99 -1.67 18.98
CA LYS A 11 8.63 -1.63 17.55
C LYS A 11 7.67 -2.74 17.09
N PRO A 12 7.79 -4.00 17.58
CA PRO A 12 6.85 -5.05 17.20
C PRO A 12 5.46 -4.91 17.80
N THR A 13 5.22 -3.89 18.64
CA THR A 13 3.93 -3.74 19.35
C THR A 13 2.97 -2.85 18.59
N ILE A 14 1.66 -3.10 18.77
CA ILE A 14 0.60 -2.23 18.27
C ILE A 14 0.71 -0.80 18.84
N LEU A 15 1.19 -0.66 20.09
CA LEU A 15 1.43 0.63 20.72
C LEU A 15 2.47 1.47 19.98
N TYR A 16 3.55 0.85 19.51
CA TYR A 16 4.55 1.56 18.70
C TYR A 16 3.98 1.97 17.33
N SER A 17 3.16 1.12 16.72
CA SER A 17 2.48 1.45 15.46
C SER A 17 1.48 2.60 15.66
N LEU A 18 0.72 2.62 16.75
CA LEU A 18 -0.13 3.74 17.14
C LEU A 18 0.67 5.02 17.39
N TYR A 19 1.76 4.93 18.14
CA TYR A 19 2.66 6.07 18.36
C TYR A 19 3.17 6.65 17.03
N ARG A 20 3.63 5.81 16.10
CA ARG A 20 4.09 6.27 14.78
C ARG A 20 2.97 6.95 13.98
N MET A 21 1.75 6.45 14.06
CA MET A 21 0.59 7.02 13.40
C MET A 21 0.27 8.44 13.90
N TYR A 22 0.41 8.66 15.21
CA TYR A 22 0.10 9.96 15.84
C TYR A 22 1.32 10.87 16.03
N LYS A 23 2.52 10.40 15.67
CA LYS A 23 3.72 11.23 15.78
C LYS A 23 3.51 12.52 14.98
N PHE A 24 3.63 13.63 15.67
CA PHE A 24 3.43 14.96 15.08
C PHE A 24 4.34 15.19 13.88
N ARG A 25 3.79 15.63 12.76
CA ARG A 25 4.48 16.17 11.61
C ARG A 25 3.97 17.58 11.35
N PRO A 26 4.86 18.58 11.21
CA PRO A 26 4.46 19.99 11.04
C PRO A 26 3.87 20.30 9.65
N PHE A 27 3.67 19.30 8.79
CA PHE A 27 3.14 19.48 7.45
C PHE A 27 1.65 19.11 7.41
N VAL A 28 0.89 19.85 6.62
CA VAL A 28 -0.53 19.58 6.33
C VAL A 28 -0.69 18.27 5.56
N SER A 29 0.33 17.89 4.79
CA SER A 29 0.38 16.65 4.02
C SER A 29 0.57 15.40 4.89
N HIS A 30 -0.11 14.32 4.53
CA HIS A 30 0.01 12.99 5.14
C HIS A 30 0.80 12.02 4.27
N SER A 31 0.94 12.31 2.95
CA SER A 31 1.81 11.56 2.02
C SER A 31 3.27 11.99 2.13
N ALA A 32 4.15 11.28 1.43
CA ALA A 32 5.59 11.55 1.49
C ALA A 32 5.96 12.91 0.86
N PHE A 33 5.32 13.26 -0.27
CA PHE A 33 5.64 14.44 -1.07
C PHE A 33 4.44 15.36 -1.33
N GLY A 34 3.29 15.13 -0.71
CA GLY A 34 2.09 15.96 -0.86
C GLY A 34 1.13 15.50 -1.98
N GLU A 35 1.31 14.31 -2.51
CA GLU A 35 0.51 13.77 -3.62
C GLU A 35 -0.98 13.68 -3.26
N GLU A 36 -1.32 13.43 -1.99
CA GLU A 36 -2.72 13.39 -1.55
C GLU A 36 -3.42 14.74 -1.71
N ILE A 37 -2.69 15.85 -1.78
CA ILE A 37 -3.28 17.18 -2.06
C ILE A 37 -3.87 17.19 -3.47
N LEU A 38 -3.14 16.60 -4.44
CA LEU A 38 -3.64 16.48 -5.82
C LEU A 38 -4.84 15.54 -5.89
N VAL A 39 -4.75 14.37 -5.26
CA VAL A 39 -5.85 13.40 -5.17
C VAL A 39 -7.11 14.06 -4.59
N ASN A 40 -6.97 14.78 -3.47
CA ASN A 40 -8.09 15.51 -2.85
C ASN A 40 -8.66 16.61 -3.73
N ARG A 41 -7.82 17.29 -4.53
CA ARG A 41 -8.27 18.32 -5.46
C ARG A 41 -9.06 17.72 -6.62
N ILE A 42 -8.64 16.57 -7.15
CA ILE A 42 -9.36 15.85 -8.22
C ILE A 42 -10.76 15.45 -7.72
N PHE A 43 -10.84 14.92 -6.49
CA PHE A 43 -12.10 14.45 -5.91
C PHE A 43 -12.80 15.46 -5.00
N LYS A 44 -12.52 16.77 -5.17
CA LYS A 44 -13.08 17.81 -4.29
C LYS A 44 -14.61 17.85 -4.26
N ASN A 45 -15.25 17.54 -5.40
CA ASN A 45 -16.71 17.57 -5.58
C ASN A 45 -17.38 16.20 -5.37
N ILE A 46 -16.65 15.19 -4.87
CA ILE A 46 -17.19 13.86 -4.58
C ILE A 46 -17.19 13.70 -3.06
N ASP A 47 -18.38 13.72 -2.47
CA ASP A 47 -18.54 13.63 -1.01
C ASP A 47 -18.28 12.22 -0.49
N LEU A 48 -18.82 11.21 -1.16
CA LEU A 48 -18.63 9.80 -0.82
C LEU A 48 -18.09 9.04 -2.02
N GLY A 49 -17.06 8.25 -1.81
CA GLY A 49 -16.44 7.43 -2.84
C GLY A 49 -15.78 6.19 -2.26
N PHE A 50 -15.23 5.39 -3.15
CA PHE A 50 -14.55 4.17 -2.81
C PHE A 50 -13.13 4.15 -3.39
N TYR A 51 -12.17 3.72 -2.58
CA TYR A 51 -10.78 3.57 -3.02
C TYR A 51 -10.26 2.15 -2.80
N VAL A 52 -9.21 1.81 -3.55
CA VAL A 52 -8.39 0.61 -3.33
C VAL A 52 -6.95 1.08 -3.16
N ASP A 53 -6.32 0.70 -2.05
CA ASP A 53 -4.98 1.13 -1.63
C ASP A 53 -4.09 -0.11 -1.49
N VAL A 54 -3.21 -0.33 -2.48
CA VAL A 54 -2.32 -1.49 -2.56
C VAL A 54 -0.93 -1.08 -2.11
N GLY A 55 -0.44 -1.70 -1.04
CA GLY A 55 0.75 -1.24 -0.31
C GLY A 55 0.44 -0.15 0.70
N ALA A 56 -0.71 -0.26 1.36
CA ALA A 56 -1.29 0.82 2.17
C ALA A 56 -0.46 1.26 3.38
N LEU A 57 0.51 0.48 3.82
CA LEU A 57 1.53 0.75 4.84
C LEU A 57 0.98 1.24 6.19
N ASN A 58 0.43 2.45 6.24
CA ASN A 58 0.00 3.07 7.49
C ASN A 58 -1.30 3.87 7.27
N PRO A 59 -2.30 3.75 8.16
CA PRO A 59 -3.60 4.38 7.97
C PRO A 59 -3.59 5.92 7.99
N ARG A 60 -2.47 6.56 8.34
CA ARG A 60 -2.37 8.02 8.42
C ARG A 60 -1.08 8.57 7.84
N VAL A 61 0.07 8.05 8.28
CA VAL A 61 1.39 8.61 7.91
C VAL A 61 1.85 7.98 6.61
N GLY A 62 2.12 8.78 5.60
CA GLY A 62 2.45 8.32 4.24
C GLY A 62 1.22 7.93 3.41
N SER A 63 -0.02 8.12 3.92
CA SER A 63 -1.22 7.61 3.28
C SER A 63 -1.83 8.59 2.29
N LEU A 64 -2.00 8.18 1.04
CA LEU A 64 -2.72 8.92 0.00
C LEU A 64 -4.24 8.90 0.20
N THR A 65 -4.77 7.92 0.96
CA THR A 65 -6.21 7.71 1.15
C THR A 65 -6.75 8.26 2.47
N TYR A 66 -5.88 8.73 3.39
CA TYR A 66 -6.31 9.17 4.71
C TYR A 66 -7.28 10.35 4.68
N GLN A 67 -7.02 11.36 3.86
CA GLN A 67 -7.92 12.52 3.75
C GLN A 67 -9.28 12.15 3.12
N LEU A 68 -9.30 11.21 2.18
CA LEU A 68 -10.55 10.67 1.62
C LEU A 68 -11.34 9.92 2.69
N TYR A 69 -10.69 9.08 3.49
CA TYR A 69 -11.33 8.42 4.63
C TYR A 69 -11.91 9.44 5.62
N LYS A 70 -11.20 10.51 5.93
CA LYS A 70 -11.71 11.59 6.80
C LYS A 70 -12.95 12.28 6.23
N LYS A 71 -13.07 12.40 4.92
CA LYS A 71 -14.27 12.95 4.24
C LYS A 71 -15.47 11.99 4.27
N GLY A 72 -15.33 10.76 4.76
CA GLY A 72 -16.42 9.77 4.83
C GLY A 72 -16.30 8.65 3.80
N TRP A 73 -15.29 8.64 2.95
CA TRP A 73 -15.05 7.55 2.00
C TRP A 73 -14.73 6.25 2.72
N SER A 74 -14.89 5.14 2.00
CA SER A 74 -14.45 3.81 2.42
C SER A 74 -13.60 3.16 1.32
N GLY A 75 -12.95 2.06 1.64
CA GLY A 75 -12.14 1.38 0.65
C GLY A 75 -11.59 0.04 1.10
N ILE A 76 -10.70 -0.50 0.26
CA ILE A 76 -9.93 -1.71 0.54
C ILE A 76 -8.47 -1.29 0.73
N ASN A 77 -7.90 -1.60 1.90
CA ASN A 77 -6.48 -1.41 2.17
C ASN A 77 -5.79 -2.78 2.16
N ILE A 78 -4.73 -2.92 1.37
CA ILE A 78 -4.00 -4.17 1.18
C ILE A 78 -2.54 -3.95 1.54
N ASP A 79 -1.99 -4.83 2.38
CA ASP A 79 -0.58 -4.77 2.79
C ASP A 79 0.00 -6.17 3.01
N LEU A 80 1.34 -6.28 2.95
CA LEU A 80 2.07 -7.53 3.17
C LEU A 80 2.13 -7.92 4.66
N THR A 81 2.07 -6.94 5.58
CA THR A 81 2.33 -7.15 7.01
C THR A 81 1.04 -7.17 7.83
N GLU A 82 0.95 -8.15 8.71
CA GLU A 82 -0.21 -8.30 9.58
C GLU A 82 -0.38 -7.12 10.53
N GLU A 83 0.73 -6.57 11.01
CA GLU A 83 0.75 -5.45 11.94
C GLU A 83 0.16 -4.18 11.33
N ASN A 84 0.50 -3.90 10.04
CA ASN A 84 -0.08 -2.78 9.32
C ASN A 84 -1.60 -2.98 9.19
N ILE A 85 -2.05 -4.16 8.80
CA ILE A 85 -3.47 -4.48 8.65
C ILE A 85 -4.23 -4.41 9.98
N LYS A 86 -3.65 -4.86 11.08
CA LYS A 86 -4.24 -4.69 12.43
C LYS A 86 -4.45 -3.21 12.77
N LEU A 87 -3.50 -2.35 12.39
CA LEU A 87 -3.60 -0.91 12.62
C LEU A 87 -4.73 -0.27 11.81
N PHE A 88 -4.89 -0.67 10.55
CA PHE A 88 -6.03 -0.26 9.71
C PHE A 88 -7.36 -0.70 10.32
N LYS A 89 -7.51 -1.97 10.69
CA LYS A 89 -8.72 -2.52 11.33
C LYS A 89 -9.08 -1.78 12.63
N LEU A 90 -8.09 -1.33 13.36
CA LEU A 90 -8.30 -0.56 14.59
C LEU A 90 -8.80 0.87 14.33
N THR A 91 -8.29 1.52 13.30
CA THR A 91 -8.42 2.97 13.10
C THR A 91 -9.32 3.38 11.95
N ARG A 92 -9.49 2.52 10.92
CA ARG A 92 -10.35 2.76 9.75
C ARG A 92 -11.49 1.74 9.67
N LYS A 93 -12.46 1.89 10.56
CA LYS A 93 -13.56 0.92 10.74
C LYS A 93 -14.50 0.74 9.54
N ARG A 94 -14.56 1.74 8.64
CA ARG A 94 -15.36 1.65 7.41
C ARG A 94 -14.65 0.91 6.29
N ASP A 95 -13.33 0.70 6.43
CA ASP A 95 -12.52 0.06 5.40
C ASP A 95 -12.45 -1.45 5.59
N ILE A 96 -12.31 -2.14 4.48
CA ILE A 96 -11.89 -3.54 4.43
C ILE A 96 -10.36 -3.55 4.40
N SER A 97 -9.74 -4.32 5.30
CA SER A 97 -8.27 -4.35 5.40
C SER A 97 -7.78 -5.79 5.35
N ILE A 98 -6.91 -6.09 4.37
CA ILE A 98 -6.55 -7.46 3.97
C ILE A 98 -5.03 -7.62 3.95
N GLN A 99 -4.54 -8.65 4.68
CA GLN A 99 -3.15 -9.07 4.57
C GLN A 99 -3.00 -10.08 3.44
N ILE A 100 -2.51 -9.64 2.29
CA ILE A 100 -2.24 -10.46 1.13
C ILE A 100 -1.23 -9.78 0.21
N ALA A 101 -0.47 -10.54 -0.55
CA ALA A 101 0.32 -10.02 -1.66
C ALA A 101 -0.57 -9.84 -2.89
N VAL A 102 -0.45 -8.71 -3.58
CA VAL A 102 -1.11 -8.51 -4.88
C VAL A 102 -0.11 -8.82 -5.99
N SER A 103 -0.51 -9.63 -6.96
CA SER A 103 0.36 -10.05 -8.06
C SER A 103 -0.44 -10.43 -9.32
N ASP A 104 0.26 -10.95 -10.34
CA ASP A 104 -0.31 -11.41 -11.61
C ASP A 104 -1.14 -12.70 -11.51
N LYS A 105 -1.04 -13.45 -10.40
CA LYS A 105 -1.76 -14.72 -10.20
C LYS A 105 -1.76 -15.18 -8.75
N LYS A 106 -2.70 -16.08 -8.46
CA LYS A 106 -2.85 -16.73 -7.14
C LYS A 106 -1.77 -17.77 -6.92
N LYS A 107 -0.92 -17.57 -5.91
CA LYS A 107 0.18 -18.47 -5.52
C LYS A 107 0.74 -18.10 -4.14
N ILE A 108 1.72 -18.88 -3.66
CA ILE A 108 2.52 -18.52 -2.50
C ILE A 108 3.80 -17.85 -2.97
N LEU A 109 4.06 -16.63 -2.51
CA LEU A 109 5.24 -15.83 -2.80
C LEU A 109 6.15 -15.72 -1.59
N LYS A 110 7.39 -15.30 -1.83
CA LYS A 110 8.31 -14.83 -0.80
C LYS A 110 8.20 -13.31 -0.72
N SER A 111 7.96 -12.79 0.48
CA SER A 111 8.07 -11.37 0.79
C SER A 111 9.35 -11.10 1.58
N TYR A 112 9.92 -9.94 1.39
CA TYR A 112 11.16 -9.48 2.00
C TYR A 112 10.82 -8.31 2.93
N ILE A 113 10.85 -8.57 4.23
CA ILE A 113 10.33 -7.68 5.27
C ILE A 113 11.49 -7.09 6.08
N PHE A 114 11.69 -5.79 5.98
CA PHE A 114 12.73 -5.06 6.72
C PHE A 114 12.31 -4.74 8.15
N ASP A 115 11.08 -4.26 8.32
CA ASP A 115 10.53 -3.93 9.64
C ASP A 115 9.01 -3.69 9.56
N VAL A 116 8.37 -3.67 10.72
CA VAL A 116 6.98 -3.23 10.85
C VAL A 116 6.87 -1.76 10.45
N GLY A 117 5.95 -1.44 9.55
CA GLY A 117 5.75 -0.09 9.02
C GLY A 117 6.93 0.45 8.22
N SER A 118 7.76 -0.41 7.64
CA SER A 118 8.77 -0.03 6.66
C SER A 118 8.15 0.06 5.27
N GLY A 119 8.36 1.19 4.58
CA GLY A 119 8.01 1.35 3.17
C GLY A 119 8.91 0.57 2.22
N LEU A 120 9.93 -0.16 2.72
CA LEU A 120 10.84 -0.96 1.89
C LEU A 120 10.43 -2.44 1.82
N ASN A 121 9.29 -2.81 2.39
CA ASN A 121 8.81 -4.19 2.35
C ASN A 121 8.31 -4.51 0.94
N THR A 122 8.82 -5.60 0.34
CA THR A 122 8.61 -5.87 -1.09
C THR A 122 8.48 -7.36 -1.39
N LEU A 123 8.01 -7.68 -2.58
CA LEU A 123 8.03 -9.02 -3.17
C LEU A 123 9.25 -9.23 -4.10
N GLU A 124 10.03 -8.17 -4.38
CA GLU A 124 11.14 -8.21 -5.32
C GLU A 124 12.48 -8.37 -4.60
N LYS A 125 13.10 -9.55 -4.77
CA LYS A 125 14.35 -9.92 -4.10
C LYS A 125 15.48 -8.93 -4.40
N LYS A 126 15.63 -8.55 -5.66
CA LYS A 126 16.69 -7.63 -6.11
C LYS A 126 16.55 -6.24 -5.46
N TYR A 127 15.32 -5.75 -5.33
CA TYR A 127 15.01 -4.50 -4.63
C TYR A 127 15.42 -4.60 -3.15
N ALA A 128 15.00 -5.66 -2.46
CA ALA A 128 15.36 -5.90 -1.08
C ALA A 128 16.87 -6.00 -0.85
N GLU A 129 17.59 -6.70 -1.73
CA GLU A 129 19.06 -6.83 -1.65
C GLU A 129 19.75 -5.47 -1.82
N ASN A 130 19.32 -4.66 -2.77
CA ASN A 130 19.86 -3.34 -3.03
C ASN A 130 19.65 -2.41 -1.83
N TRP A 131 18.43 -2.36 -1.29
CA TRP A 131 18.15 -1.53 -0.12
C TRP A 131 18.83 -2.04 1.15
N SER A 132 18.92 -3.36 1.33
CA SER A 132 19.66 -3.96 2.45
C SER A 132 21.11 -3.48 2.49
N LYS A 133 21.78 -3.44 1.32
CA LYS A 133 23.15 -2.91 1.19
C LYS A 133 23.20 -1.40 1.46
N LYS A 134 22.29 -0.64 0.83
CA LYS A 134 22.27 0.83 0.89
C LYS A 134 22.06 1.37 2.31
N ILE A 135 21.19 0.73 3.09
CA ILE A 135 20.87 1.17 4.46
C ILE A 135 21.56 0.34 5.54
N ASN A 136 22.41 -0.62 5.15
CA ASN A 136 23.07 -1.57 6.04
C ASN A 136 22.10 -2.25 7.02
N LYS A 137 20.97 -2.76 6.50
CA LYS A 137 19.91 -3.40 7.31
C LYS A 137 19.47 -4.72 6.68
N LYS A 138 19.40 -5.78 7.49
CA LYS A 138 18.89 -7.11 7.06
C LYS A 138 17.36 -7.09 6.95
N TYR A 139 16.84 -7.95 6.09
CA TYR A 139 15.41 -8.26 5.97
C TYR A 139 15.13 -9.72 6.34
N LYS A 140 13.89 -10.02 6.68
CA LYS A 140 13.39 -11.38 6.87
C LYS A 140 12.65 -11.81 5.61
N THR A 141 12.73 -13.10 5.27
CA THR A 141 11.94 -13.69 4.18
C THR A 141 10.75 -14.43 4.77
N VAL A 142 9.55 -14.08 4.34
CA VAL A 142 8.30 -14.66 4.82
C VAL A 142 7.49 -15.17 3.63
N LYS A 143 6.84 -16.33 3.76
CA LYS A 143 5.90 -16.83 2.76
C LYS A 143 4.55 -16.13 2.93
N ILE A 144 3.98 -15.64 1.83
CA ILE A 144 2.67 -14.97 1.81
C ILE A 144 1.83 -15.50 0.65
N ARG A 145 0.52 -15.60 0.85
CA ARG A 145 -0.42 -15.88 -0.24
C ARG A 145 -0.55 -14.65 -1.13
N SER A 146 -0.62 -14.86 -2.42
CA SER A 146 -0.94 -13.80 -3.39
C SER A 146 -2.23 -14.11 -4.13
N ASP A 147 -2.88 -13.05 -4.58
CA ASP A 147 -3.98 -13.12 -5.54
C ASP A 147 -3.89 -11.96 -6.54
N THR A 148 -4.72 -11.97 -7.58
CA THR A 148 -4.84 -10.87 -8.51
C THR A 148 -5.66 -9.73 -7.88
N LEU A 149 -5.36 -8.50 -8.28
CA LEU A 149 -6.12 -7.34 -7.80
C LEU A 149 -7.60 -7.47 -8.18
N THR A 150 -7.88 -7.98 -9.38
CA THR A 150 -9.24 -8.28 -9.87
C THR A 150 -10.00 -9.20 -8.92
N SER A 151 -9.40 -10.34 -8.53
CA SER A 151 -10.03 -11.30 -7.61
C SER A 151 -10.28 -10.65 -6.25
N ILE A 152 -9.27 -9.97 -5.68
CA ILE A 152 -9.40 -9.34 -4.36
C ILE A 152 -10.53 -8.31 -4.35
N ILE A 153 -10.64 -7.48 -5.38
CA ILE A 153 -11.72 -6.48 -5.46
C ILE A 153 -13.09 -7.19 -5.62
N SER A 154 -13.19 -8.18 -6.50
CA SER A 154 -14.45 -8.92 -6.74
C SER A 154 -14.98 -9.62 -5.49
N ASP A 155 -14.07 -10.15 -4.67
CA ASP A 155 -14.43 -10.87 -3.44
C ASP A 155 -14.88 -9.92 -2.31
N ASN A 156 -14.58 -8.62 -2.43
CA ASN A 156 -14.80 -7.65 -1.35
C ASN A 156 -15.76 -6.49 -1.70
N THR A 157 -16.14 -6.34 -2.96
CA THR A 157 -17.14 -5.34 -3.36
C THR A 157 -17.93 -5.80 -4.60
N SER A 158 -19.21 -5.51 -4.63
CA SER A 158 -20.05 -5.72 -5.81
C SER A 158 -19.97 -4.56 -6.82
N SER A 159 -19.39 -3.44 -6.43
CA SER A 159 -19.26 -2.27 -7.32
C SER A 159 -18.16 -2.50 -8.36
N LYS A 160 -18.51 -2.37 -9.62
CA LYS A 160 -17.56 -2.42 -10.74
C LYS A 160 -16.82 -1.09 -10.97
N ASN A 161 -17.38 -0.01 -10.48
CA ASN A 161 -16.81 1.33 -10.60
C ASN A 161 -16.45 1.85 -9.23
N PHE A 162 -15.24 2.37 -9.11
CA PHE A 162 -14.77 3.05 -7.91
C PHE A 162 -13.89 4.25 -8.31
N GLU A 163 -13.65 5.14 -7.38
CA GLU A 163 -13.05 6.42 -7.69
C GLU A 163 -11.53 6.35 -7.81
N TYR A 164 -10.86 5.64 -6.91
CA TYR A 164 -9.43 5.77 -6.77
C TYR A 164 -8.72 4.43 -6.54
N LEU A 165 -7.68 4.17 -7.32
CA LEU A 165 -6.73 3.08 -7.14
C LEU A 165 -5.34 3.65 -6.89
N ASN A 166 -4.75 3.29 -5.75
CA ASN A 166 -3.34 3.53 -5.45
C ASN A 166 -2.56 2.22 -5.48
N ILE A 167 -1.39 2.22 -6.12
CA ILE A 167 -0.47 1.08 -6.19
C ILE A 167 0.93 1.55 -5.83
N ASP A 168 1.43 1.08 -4.68
CA ASP A 168 2.75 1.41 -4.14
C ASP A 168 3.28 0.13 -3.44
N VAL A 169 3.99 -0.70 -4.20
CA VAL A 169 4.40 -2.06 -3.77
C VAL A 169 5.88 -2.35 -3.96
N GLU A 170 6.67 -1.27 -4.07
CA GLU A 170 8.13 -1.32 -4.01
C GLU A 170 8.73 -2.25 -5.08
N SER A 171 8.59 -1.85 -6.35
CA SER A 171 9.05 -2.51 -7.58
C SER A 171 8.25 -3.75 -8.03
N HIS A 172 7.02 -3.96 -7.53
CA HIS A 172 6.15 -5.06 -7.98
C HIS A 172 4.91 -4.59 -8.78
N GLU A 173 4.82 -3.29 -9.10
CA GLU A 173 3.67 -2.58 -9.69
C GLU A 173 3.22 -3.21 -11.01
N ILE A 174 4.15 -3.57 -11.89
CA ILE A 174 3.84 -4.18 -13.20
C ILE A 174 3.07 -5.50 -13.03
N LYS A 175 3.41 -6.32 -12.02
CA LYS A 175 2.71 -7.57 -11.76
C LYS A 175 1.32 -7.34 -11.15
N VAL A 176 1.18 -6.31 -10.32
CA VAL A 176 -0.13 -5.87 -9.82
C VAL A 176 -1.03 -5.45 -10.97
N LEU A 177 -0.52 -4.59 -11.86
CA LEU A 177 -1.25 -4.11 -13.05
C LEU A 177 -1.64 -5.24 -14.01
N LYS A 178 -0.76 -6.24 -14.22
CA LYS A 178 -1.08 -7.45 -15.01
C LYS A 178 -2.19 -8.31 -14.38
N GLY A 179 -2.35 -8.26 -13.07
CA GLY A 179 -3.42 -8.92 -12.32
C GLY A 179 -4.71 -8.11 -12.21
N PHE A 180 -4.79 -6.95 -12.87
CA PHE A 180 -5.96 -6.07 -12.84
C PHE A 180 -6.69 -6.04 -14.18
N ASP A 181 -7.97 -6.39 -14.19
CA ASP A 181 -8.81 -6.36 -15.37
C ASP A 181 -9.48 -4.98 -15.53
N PHE A 182 -8.90 -4.14 -16.38
CA PHE A 182 -9.40 -2.81 -16.73
C PHE A 182 -10.73 -2.82 -17.51
N LYS A 183 -11.18 -3.97 -18.01
CA LYS A 183 -12.50 -4.10 -18.63
C LYS A 183 -13.58 -4.32 -17.57
N GLN A 184 -13.24 -5.03 -16.50
CA GLN A 184 -14.14 -5.31 -15.40
C GLN A 184 -14.24 -4.13 -14.42
N PHE A 185 -13.13 -3.48 -14.10
CA PHE A 185 -13.04 -2.38 -13.15
C PHE A 185 -12.47 -1.13 -13.78
N ARG A 186 -13.10 0.02 -13.53
CA ARG A 186 -12.69 1.31 -14.12
C ARG A 186 -12.60 2.39 -13.03
N PRO A 187 -11.48 2.48 -12.30
CA PRO A 187 -11.25 3.60 -11.39
C PRO A 187 -11.14 4.91 -12.17
N LYS A 188 -11.61 6.01 -11.56
CA LYS A 188 -11.53 7.35 -12.17
C LYS A 188 -10.11 7.92 -12.14
N LEU A 189 -9.32 7.50 -11.16
CA LEU A 189 -7.91 7.88 -11.02
C LEU A 189 -7.12 6.66 -10.59
N ILE A 190 -5.94 6.49 -11.17
CA ILE A 190 -4.94 5.53 -10.74
C ILE A 190 -3.65 6.29 -10.46
N THR A 191 -3.06 6.05 -9.29
CA THR A 191 -1.68 6.44 -8.98
C THR A 191 -0.83 5.18 -8.84
N VAL A 192 0.36 5.21 -9.42
CA VAL A 192 1.32 4.11 -9.36
C VAL A 192 2.67 4.70 -8.99
N GLU A 193 3.31 4.17 -7.93
CA GLU A 193 4.70 4.49 -7.66
C GLU A 193 5.59 3.83 -8.72
N ILE A 194 6.53 4.56 -9.29
CA ILE A 194 7.40 4.05 -10.34
C ILE A 194 8.85 4.34 -9.99
N HIS A 195 9.66 3.29 -9.92
CA HIS A 195 11.08 3.40 -9.64
C HIS A 195 11.94 3.36 -10.91
N GLY A 196 12.82 4.36 -11.09
CA GLY A 196 13.83 4.37 -12.16
C GLY A 196 13.25 4.25 -13.58
N ASN A 197 13.69 3.24 -14.34
CA ASN A 197 13.30 3.05 -15.75
C ASN A 197 11.98 2.25 -15.93
N GLU A 198 11.23 1.98 -14.89
CA GLU A 198 9.98 1.18 -14.97
C GLU A 198 8.92 1.86 -15.83
N ILE A 199 8.92 3.20 -15.92
CA ILE A 199 8.01 3.93 -16.80
C ILE A 199 8.14 3.51 -18.27
N GLU A 200 9.36 3.25 -18.75
CA GLU A 200 9.58 2.79 -20.13
C GLU A 200 9.12 1.34 -20.33
N ILE A 201 9.21 0.51 -19.28
CA ILE A 201 8.70 -0.87 -19.30
C ILE A 201 7.18 -0.85 -19.34
N ILE A 202 6.54 0.00 -18.54
CA ILE A 202 5.07 0.16 -18.51
C ILE A 202 4.58 0.66 -19.86
N LYS A 203 5.20 1.69 -20.47
CA LYS A 203 4.84 2.23 -21.78
C LYS A 203 4.93 1.18 -22.90
N LYS A 204 5.86 0.24 -22.80
CA LYS A 204 6.03 -0.86 -23.78
C LYS A 204 5.15 -2.08 -23.48
N SER A 205 4.49 -2.13 -22.34
CA SER A 205 3.66 -3.26 -21.92
C SER A 205 2.22 -3.12 -22.45
N ASP A 206 1.50 -4.26 -22.51
CA ASP A 206 0.08 -4.27 -22.88
C ASP A 206 -0.82 -3.59 -21.82
N VAL A 207 -0.29 -3.29 -20.65
CA VAL A 207 -0.99 -2.55 -19.58
C VAL A 207 -1.20 -1.08 -19.95
N TYR A 208 -0.33 -0.50 -20.80
CA TYR A 208 -0.42 0.91 -21.21
C TYR A 208 -1.37 1.12 -22.41
N LYS A 209 -1.58 0.08 -23.24
CA LYS A 209 -2.44 0.12 -24.41
C LYS A 209 -3.91 -0.09 -24.05
#